data_f71019b01bbe11dc1acb3b2828a725fa
#
_entry.id   f71019b01bbe11dc1acb3b2828a725fa
#
_cell.length_a   1.000
_cell.length_b   1.000
_cell.length_c   1.000
_cell.angle_alpha   90.00
_cell.angle_beta   90.00
_cell.angle_gamma   90.00
#
_symmetry.space_group_name_H-M   'P 1'
#
loop_
_entity.id
_entity.type
_entity.pdbx_description
1 polymer ?
#
loop_
_entity_poly.entity_id
_entity_poly.type
_entity_poly.pdbx_seq_one_letter_code
_entity_poly.pdbx_strand_id
1 'polypeptide(L)'
;EFNSDFIFITNYPRTKRPFYAMDDKEVEGRTKCYDLLFRGLELLSGNQREHRYEQLIEKMKFKGLDPEKFDFYLQAFKYGLPPHGGLAMGLERLTARFLNIPNIKEATLFPRDINRIDKRLSE
;
A
#
# COMPACT_ATOMS: atom_id res chain seq x y z
N GLU A 1 14.88 -22.00 5.14
CA GLU A 1 14.23 -21.39 6.33
C GLU A 1 15.03 -20.16 6.71
N PHE A 2 14.33 -19.05 6.93
CA PHE A 2 14.96 -17.79 7.30
C PHE A 2 15.01 -17.74 8.85
N ASN A 3 16.20 -17.57 9.42
CA ASN A 3 16.35 -17.40 10.86
C ASN A 3 16.10 -15.92 11.26
N SER A 4 14.93 -15.42 10.89
CA SER A 4 14.50 -14.04 11.17
C SER A 4 12.99 -13.96 11.35
N ASP A 5 12.57 -13.18 12.34
CA ASP A 5 11.16 -12.83 12.53
C ASP A 5 10.63 -11.89 11.43
N PHE A 6 11.52 -11.19 10.73
CA PHE A 6 11.18 -10.21 9.69
C PHE A 6 11.64 -10.67 8.30
N ILE A 7 10.77 -10.52 7.32
CA ILE A 7 11.06 -10.83 5.92
C ILE A 7 10.50 -9.73 5.03
N PHE A 8 11.33 -9.19 4.12
CA PHE A 8 10.86 -8.34 3.04
C PHE A 8 10.48 -9.18 1.82
N ILE A 9 9.32 -8.88 1.26
CA ILE A 9 8.90 -9.36 -0.05
C ILE A 9 8.94 -8.17 -1.01
N THR A 10 9.66 -8.31 -2.13
CA THR A 10 9.87 -7.24 -3.11
C THR A 10 9.46 -7.67 -4.52
N ASN A 11 9.60 -6.78 -5.49
CA ASN A 11 9.42 -7.06 -6.91
C ASN A 11 8.03 -7.64 -7.27
N TYR A 12 7.00 -7.02 -6.77
CA TYR A 12 5.62 -7.43 -7.06
C TYR A 12 5.23 -7.20 -8.53
N PRO A 13 4.41 -8.09 -9.11
CA PRO A 13 3.91 -7.90 -10.47
C PRO A 13 3.13 -6.58 -10.62
N ARG A 14 3.35 -5.86 -11.74
CA ARG A 14 2.66 -4.62 -12.08
C ARG A 14 1.13 -4.74 -12.03
N THR A 15 0.60 -5.88 -12.45
CA THR A 15 -0.84 -6.15 -12.46
C THR A 15 -1.46 -6.22 -11.06
N LYS A 16 -0.68 -6.54 -10.03
CA LYS A 16 -1.14 -6.71 -8.64
C LYS A 16 -0.99 -5.45 -7.78
N ARG A 17 -0.34 -4.40 -8.29
CA ARG A 17 -0.07 -3.18 -7.53
C ARG A 17 -0.82 -1.97 -8.10
N PRO A 18 -1.05 -0.91 -7.31
CA PRO A 18 -1.79 0.26 -7.74
C PRO A 18 -1.09 1.01 -8.88
N PHE A 19 -1.83 1.85 -9.60
CA PHE A 19 -1.32 2.65 -10.73
C PHE A 19 -0.17 3.60 -10.32
N TYR A 20 -0.17 4.09 -9.10
CA TYR A 20 0.86 5.00 -8.59
C TYR A 20 2.17 4.32 -8.17
N ALA A 21 2.27 3.01 -8.18
CA ALA A 21 3.50 2.30 -7.89
C ALA A 21 4.48 2.40 -9.06
N MET A 22 5.73 2.80 -8.84
CA MET A 22 6.72 2.89 -9.90
C MET A 22 7.10 1.51 -10.43
N ASP A 23 7.21 1.38 -11.75
CA ASP A 23 7.72 0.17 -12.36
C ASP A 23 9.23 0.05 -12.14
N ASP A 24 9.69 -1.19 -11.97
CA ASP A 24 11.11 -1.48 -11.90
C ASP A 24 11.67 -1.49 -13.33
N LYS A 25 12.74 -0.71 -13.54
CA LYS A 25 13.42 -0.63 -14.84
C LYS A 25 14.38 -1.80 -15.08
N GLU A 26 14.81 -2.46 -14.02
CA GLU A 26 15.76 -3.56 -14.07
C GLU A 26 15.05 -4.91 -14.23
N VAL A 27 13.80 -5.00 -13.79
CA VAL A 27 13.01 -6.23 -13.84
C VAL A 27 11.67 -5.96 -14.52
N GLU A 28 11.57 -6.34 -15.78
CA GLU A 28 10.38 -6.12 -16.59
C GLU A 28 9.10 -6.70 -15.95
N GLY A 29 8.01 -5.95 -16.03
CA GLY A 29 6.71 -6.35 -15.48
C GLY A 29 6.60 -6.33 -13.96
N ARG A 30 7.63 -5.84 -13.27
CA ARG A 30 7.67 -5.70 -11.81
C ARG A 30 7.60 -4.25 -11.38
N THR A 31 7.32 -4.05 -10.10
CA THR A 31 7.21 -2.72 -9.47
C THR A 31 8.18 -2.60 -8.31
N LYS A 32 8.58 -1.36 -8.00
CA LYS A 32 9.36 -1.01 -6.80
C LYS A 32 8.48 -0.96 -5.56
N CYS A 33 7.74 -2.04 -5.35
CA CYS A 33 6.92 -2.26 -4.16
C CYS A 33 7.58 -3.29 -3.24
N TYR A 34 7.29 -3.14 -1.97
CA TYR A 34 7.72 -4.09 -0.95
C TYR A 34 6.68 -4.21 0.16
N ASP A 35 6.64 -5.37 0.78
CA ASP A 35 5.91 -5.61 2.02
C ASP A 35 6.89 -6.13 3.06
N LEU A 36 6.73 -5.71 4.32
CA LEU A 36 7.44 -6.27 5.45
C LEU A 36 6.51 -7.19 6.22
N LEU A 37 6.91 -8.45 6.33
CA LEU A 37 6.24 -9.44 7.15
C LEU A 37 6.95 -9.56 8.49
N PHE A 38 6.19 -9.70 9.56
CA PHE A 38 6.66 -10.03 10.90
C PHE A 38 5.94 -11.29 11.38
N ARG A 39 6.70 -12.35 11.63
CA ARG A 39 6.17 -13.67 12.03
C ARG A 39 4.98 -14.11 11.16
N GLY A 40 5.14 -14.00 9.83
CA GLY A 40 4.16 -14.42 8.85
C GLY A 40 2.95 -13.48 8.63
N LEU A 41 2.90 -12.33 9.31
CA LEU A 41 1.86 -11.31 9.10
C LEU A 41 2.45 -10.09 8.40
N GLU A 42 1.81 -9.63 7.32
CA GLU A 42 2.15 -8.35 6.69
C GLU A 42 1.89 -7.19 7.66
N LEU A 43 2.97 -6.52 8.08
CA LEU A 43 2.90 -5.34 8.93
C LEU A 43 2.82 -4.05 8.15
N LEU A 44 3.59 -3.98 7.07
CA LEU A 44 3.87 -2.76 6.34
C LEU A 44 3.87 -3.06 4.86
N SER A 45 3.26 -2.17 4.09
CA SER A 45 3.36 -2.13 2.63
C SER A 45 3.89 -0.78 2.19
N GLY A 46 4.83 -0.78 1.26
CA GLY A 46 5.45 0.43 0.75
C GLY A 46 5.81 0.34 -0.72
N ASN A 47 6.08 1.50 -1.31
CA ASN A 47 6.57 1.56 -2.69
C ASN A 47 7.29 2.89 -2.97
N GLN A 48 8.13 2.88 -3.99
CA GLN A 48 8.50 4.09 -4.69
C GLN A 48 7.30 4.51 -5.55
N ARG A 49 6.92 5.79 -5.49
CA ARG A 49 5.78 6.33 -6.24
C ARG A 49 6.21 6.72 -7.66
N GLU A 50 5.32 6.52 -8.63
CA GLU A 50 5.49 7.14 -9.94
C GLU A 50 5.28 8.66 -9.80
N HIS A 51 6.27 9.46 -10.17
CA HIS A 51 6.24 10.91 -10.04
C HIS A 51 6.15 11.63 -11.38
N ARG A 52 6.35 10.92 -12.49
CA ARG A 52 6.27 11.48 -13.85
C ARG A 52 4.83 11.46 -14.34
N TYR A 53 4.33 12.62 -14.72
CA TYR A 53 2.92 12.81 -15.10
C TYR A 53 2.46 11.86 -16.22
N GLU A 54 3.19 11.79 -17.33
CA GLU A 54 2.83 10.97 -18.50
C GLU A 54 2.79 9.48 -18.15
N GLN A 55 3.75 9.02 -17.39
CA GLN A 55 3.83 7.62 -16.93
C GLN A 55 2.66 7.28 -16.01
N LEU A 56 2.25 8.23 -15.19
CA LEU A 56 1.11 8.05 -14.29
C LEU A 56 -0.20 7.92 -15.06
N ILE A 57 -0.41 8.76 -16.09
CA ILE A 57 -1.55 8.68 -17.02
C ILE A 57 -1.60 7.32 -17.74
N GLU A 58 -0.47 6.87 -18.28
CA GLU A 58 -0.35 5.56 -18.92
C GLU A 58 -0.75 4.42 -17.99
N LYS A 59 -0.25 4.45 -16.76
CA LYS A 59 -0.54 3.43 -15.73
C LYS A 59 -2.00 3.45 -15.30
N MET A 60 -2.63 4.61 -15.22
CA MET A 60 -4.07 4.74 -14.96
C MET A 60 -4.88 4.08 -16.07
N LYS A 61 -4.58 4.39 -17.34
CA LYS A 61 -5.24 3.77 -18.48
C LYS A 61 -5.04 2.25 -18.52
N PHE A 62 -3.83 1.77 -18.22
CA PHE A 62 -3.54 0.34 -18.11
C PHE A 62 -4.40 -0.36 -17.05
N LYS A 63 -4.77 0.35 -15.98
CA LYS A 63 -5.65 -0.13 -14.92
C LYS A 63 -7.15 0.07 -15.21
N GLY A 64 -7.50 0.59 -16.39
CA GLY A 64 -8.90 0.89 -16.76
C GLY A 64 -9.48 2.10 -16.03
N LEU A 65 -8.62 2.97 -15.48
CA LEU A 65 -9.05 4.20 -14.83
C LEU A 65 -9.10 5.35 -15.82
N ASP A 66 -10.08 6.23 -15.67
CA ASP A 66 -10.22 7.45 -16.42
C ASP A 66 -9.42 8.58 -15.76
N PRO A 67 -8.32 9.08 -16.37
CA PRO A 67 -7.50 10.12 -15.76
C PRO A 67 -8.23 11.43 -15.48
N GLU A 68 -9.26 11.77 -16.24
CA GLU A 68 -10.01 13.02 -16.07
C GLU A 68 -10.71 13.08 -14.70
N LYS A 69 -11.12 11.93 -14.18
CA LYS A 69 -11.73 11.82 -12.84
C LYS A 69 -10.74 12.02 -11.68
N PHE A 70 -9.45 12.06 -11.98
CA PHE A 70 -8.36 12.22 -11.03
C PHE A 70 -7.58 13.53 -11.21
N ASP A 71 -8.15 14.51 -11.89
CA ASP A 71 -7.47 15.78 -12.22
C ASP A 71 -6.90 16.47 -10.95
N PHE A 72 -7.67 16.51 -9.86
CA PHE A 72 -7.22 17.06 -8.59
C PHE A 72 -5.93 16.38 -8.04
N TYR A 73 -5.80 15.08 -8.24
CA TYR A 73 -4.62 14.33 -7.84
C TYR A 73 -3.46 14.53 -8.81
N LEU A 74 -3.76 14.50 -10.11
CA LEU A 74 -2.78 14.62 -11.19
C LEU A 74 -2.15 16.01 -11.28
N GLN A 75 -2.83 17.05 -10.80
CA GLN A 75 -2.36 18.43 -10.84
C GLN A 75 -0.98 18.60 -10.19
N ALA A 76 -0.72 17.96 -9.05
CA ALA A 76 0.57 18.03 -8.38
C ALA A 76 1.71 17.47 -9.25
N PHE A 77 1.46 16.39 -9.97
CA PHE A 77 2.43 15.76 -10.87
C PHE A 77 2.68 16.60 -12.13
N LYS A 78 1.66 17.25 -12.64
CA LYS A 78 1.75 18.16 -13.80
C LYS A 78 2.68 19.36 -13.51
N TYR A 79 2.71 19.84 -12.28
CA TYR A 79 3.61 20.92 -11.85
C TYR A 79 5.01 20.45 -11.40
N GLY A 80 5.30 19.16 -11.45
CA GLY A 80 6.65 18.65 -11.22
C GLY A 80 6.88 18.14 -9.79
N LEU A 81 6.19 17.08 -9.40
CA LEU A 81 6.44 16.42 -8.13
C LEU A 81 7.81 15.70 -8.14
N PRO A 82 8.66 15.85 -7.10
CA PRO A 82 9.96 15.17 -7.04
C PRO A 82 9.80 13.65 -6.85
N PRO A 83 10.85 12.86 -7.12
CA PRO A 83 10.89 11.45 -6.75
C PRO A 83 10.59 11.27 -5.26
N HIS A 84 9.65 10.39 -4.95
CA HIS A 84 9.22 10.14 -3.58
C HIS A 84 8.77 8.69 -3.40
N GLY A 85 8.67 8.27 -2.17
CA GLY A 85 8.14 6.99 -1.76
C GLY A 85 7.16 7.15 -0.61
N GLY A 86 6.53 6.06 -0.24
CA GLY A 86 5.64 6.04 0.91
C GLY A 86 5.42 4.62 1.41
N LEU A 87 5.12 4.53 2.68
CA LEU A 87 4.77 3.28 3.33
C LEU A 87 3.62 3.51 4.33
N ALA A 88 2.90 2.44 4.61
CA ALA A 88 1.91 2.42 5.68
C ALA A 88 2.12 1.19 6.55
N MET A 89 2.11 1.38 7.86
CA MET A 89 2.25 0.31 8.85
C MET A 89 0.96 0.14 9.63
N GLY A 90 0.48 -1.09 9.75
CA GLY A 90 -0.67 -1.42 10.59
C GLY A 90 -0.26 -1.46 12.06
N LEU A 91 -0.62 -0.42 12.82
CA LEU A 91 -0.26 -0.33 14.24
C LEU A 91 -0.86 -1.48 15.07
N GLU A 92 -2.12 -1.82 14.79
CA GLU A 92 -2.80 -2.92 15.46
C GLU A 92 -2.16 -4.27 15.13
N ARG A 93 -1.71 -4.46 13.88
CA ARG A 93 -0.99 -5.67 13.47
C ARG A 93 0.35 -5.80 14.20
N LEU A 94 1.08 -4.69 14.30
CA LEU A 94 2.35 -4.62 15.03
C LEU A 94 2.14 -4.97 16.50
N THR A 95 1.19 -4.31 17.16
CA THR A 95 0.85 -4.52 18.57
C THR A 95 0.44 -5.97 18.82
N ALA A 96 -0.47 -6.51 18.01
CA ALA A 96 -0.93 -7.89 18.15
C ALA A 96 0.22 -8.90 18.05
N ARG A 97 1.16 -8.70 17.10
CA ARG A 97 2.31 -9.60 16.94
C ARG A 97 3.35 -9.46 18.06
N PHE A 98 3.60 -8.25 18.55
CA PHE A 98 4.51 -8.05 19.69
C PHE A 98 3.97 -8.70 20.97
N LEU A 99 2.68 -8.58 21.20
CA LEU A 99 2.04 -9.11 22.41
C LEU A 99 1.54 -10.55 22.26
N ASN A 100 1.78 -11.19 21.11
CA ASN A 100 1.26 -12.54 20.79
C ASN A 100 -0.27 -12.65 20.92
N ILE A 101 -1.00 -11.60 20.59
CA ILE A 101 -2.47 -11.58 20.61
C ILE A 101 -2.97 -12.23 19.31
N PRO A 102 -3.80 -13.30 19.40
CA PRO A 102 -4.27 -14.01 18.22
C PRO A 102 -5.30 -13.22 17.39
N ASN A 103 -6.09 -12.37 18.03
CA ASN A 103 -7.13 -11.58 17.39
C ASN A 103 -6.76 -10.09 17.37
N ILE A 104 -6.56 -9.53 16.20
CA ILE A 104 -6.17 -8.12 16.01
C ILE A 104 -7.16 -7.12 16.64
N LYS A 105 -8.44 -7.49 16.81
CA LYS A 105 -9.45 -6.65 17.46
C LYS A 105 -9.14 -6.36 18.93
N GLU A 106 -8.36 -7.19 19.58
CA GLU A 106 -7.92 -7.01 20.96
C GLU A 106 -6.77 -6.00 21.09
N ALA A 107 -6.14 -5.66 19.96
CA ALA A 107 -5.07 -4.68 19.88
C ALA A 107 -5.56 -3.26 19.54
N THR A 108 -6.86 -3.01 19.56
CA THR A 108 -7.44 -1.68 19.32
C THR A 108 -8.54 -1.34 20.34
N LEU A 109 -8.63 -0.06 20.71
CA LEU A 109 -9.64 0.41 21.66
C LEU A 109 -11.06 0.41 21.05
N PHE A 110 -11.18 0.62 19.74
CA PHE A 110 -12.44 0.72 19.02
C PHE A 110 -12.48 -0.23 17.81
N PRO A 111 -12.54 -1.57 18.04
CA PRO A 111 -12.53 -2.53 16.95
C PRO A 111 -13.81 -2.41 16.11
N ARG A 112 -13.64 -2.33 14.78
CA ARG A 112 -14.74 -2.26 13.81
C ARG A 112 -14.68 -3.45 12.85
N ASP A 113 -15.84 -3.96 12.50
CA ASP A 113 -16.05 -4.94 11.44
C ASP A 113 -17.48 -4.80 10.89
N ILE A 114 -17.84 -5.64 9.92
CA ILE A 114 -19.18 -5.62 9.29
C ILE A 114 -20.33 -5.85 10.27
N ASN A 115 -20.08 -6.48 11.41
CA ASN A 115 -21.06 -6.76 12.45
C ASN A 115 -21.04 -5.75 13.60
N ARG A 116 -20.06 -4.83 13.59
CA ARG A 116 -19.85 -3.84 14.66
C ARG A 116 -19.69 -2.44 14.08
N ILE A 117 -20.78 -1.92 13.55
CA ILE A 117 -20.89 -0.55 13.04
C ILE A 117 -21.46 0.31 14.14
N ASP A 118 -20.86 1.49 14.36
CA ASP A 118 -21.42 2.47 15.28
C ASP A 118 -22.72 3.04 14.70
N LYS A 119 -23.83 2.77 15.35
CA LYS A 119 -25.17 3.24 14.91
C LYS A 119 -25.29 4.77 14.87
N ARG A 120 -24.45 5.49 15.62
CA ARG A 120 -24.45 6.96 15.66
C ARG A 120 -23.90 7.61 14.38
N LEU A 121 -23.24 6.87 13.53
CA LEU A 121 -22.70 7.36 12.25
C LEU A 121 -23.61 7.04 11.05
N SER A 122 -24.75 6.39 11.30
CA SER A 122 -25.71 5.95 10.27
C SER A 122 -27.06 6.67 10.34
N GLU A 123 -27.22 7.68 11.20
CA GLU A 123 -28.37 8.57 11.27
C GLU A 123 -28.16 9.88 10.52
#